data_0317cd03acef96a1613fe272c0705329
#
_entry.id   0317cd03acef96a1613fe272c0705329
#
_cell.length_a   1.000
_cell.length_b   1.000
_cell.length_c   1.000
_cell.angle_alpha   90.00
_cell.angle_beta   90.00
_cell.angle_gamma   90.00
#
_symmetry.space_group_name_H-M   'P 1'
#
loop_
_entity.id
_entity.type
_entity.pdbx_description
1 polymer ?
#
loop_
_entity_poly.entity_id
_entity_poly.type
_entity_poly.pdbx_seq_one_letter_code
_entity_poly.pdbx_strand_id
1 'polypeptide(L)'
;MAYSDFTLSDLEEKFGVTNQRKALNFQSKAIEPTQWLKKELLDSKEMPIKSEKARSEWIVVPILKELRNLNVKFFTIYSGDNLVGDKEKGLQGECDFILSKDTKSYDISVPIFHIVEAKRNDLEEGIRQCSAQLVGAKKYNEKKGIKMDKLFGCTTTGDVWQFIEFSDQLYIDNNKYYLSEVDNLLGVFQSIIDYYKSTLK
;
A
#
# COMPACT_ATOMS: atom_id res chain seq x y z
N MET A 1 7.43 13.38 15.75
CA MET A 1 6.68 13.36 14.48
C MET A 1 6.28 11.91 14.21
N ALA A 2 5.13 11.73 13.63
CA ALA A 2 4.66 10.45 13.11
C ALA A 2 4.50 10.57 11.59
N TYR A 3 4.23 9.47 10.89
CA TYR A 3 4.02 9.51 9.43
C TYR A 3 2.91 10.48 9.00
N SER A 4 1.85 10.60 9.80
CA SER A 4 0.73 11.52 9.57
C SER A 4 1.10 13.00 9.62
N ASP A 5 2.23 13.35 10.25
CA ASP A 5 2.65 14.74 10.43
C ASP A 5 3.44 15.29 9.22
N PHE A 6 3.85 14.40 8.30
CA PHE A 6 4.66 14.79 7.15
C PHE A 6 3.83 15.39 6.01
N THR A 7 4.33 16.46 5.45
CA THR A 7 3.95 16.95 4.13
C THR A 7 4.93 16.42 3.06
N LEU A 8 4.57 16.55 1.79
CA LEU A 8 5.51 16.21 0.70
C LEU A 8 6.74 17.13 0.70
N SER A 9 6.59 18.41 1.08
CA SER A 9 7.72 19.33 1.27
C SER A 9 8.67 18.88 2.39
N ASP A 10 8.13 18.36 3.51
CA ASP A 10 8.98 17.80 4.56
C ASP A 10 9.82 16.61 4.07
N LEU A 11 9.27 15.79 3.18
CA LEU A 11 10.00 14.66 2.61
C LEU A 11 11.15 15.14 1.69
N GLU A 12 10.91 16.21 0.93
CA GLU A 12 11.95 16.83 0.11
C GLU A 12 13.03 17.47 0.96
N GLU A 13 12.66 18.32 1.91
CA GLU A 13 13.61 19.06 2.77
C GLU A 13 14.46 18.15 3.66
N LYS A 14 13.83 17.13 4.28
CA LYS A 14 14.50 16.28 5.29
C LYS A 14 15.19 15.06 4.71
N PHE A 15 14.73 14.58 3.55
CA PHE A 15 15.20 13.31 2.96
C PHE A 15 15.64 13.44 1.51
N GLY A 16 15.48 14.60 0.87
CA GLY A 16 15.78 14.82 -0.55
C GLY A 16 14.83 14.08 -1.48
N VAL A 17 13.64 13.70 -1.00
CA VAL A 17 12.67 12.93 -1.77
C VAL A 17 11.66 13.86 -2.41
N THR A 18 11.86 14.13 -3.69
CA THR A 18 10.94 14.93 -4.52
C THR A 18 9.71 14.12 -4.92
N ASN A 19 8.71 14.79 -5.46
CA ASN A 19 7.49 14.14 -5.92
C ASN A 19 7.02 14.68 -7.28
N GLN A 20 6.35 13.82 -8.04
CA GLN A 20 5.75 14.17 -9.33
C GLN A 20 4.45 13.42 -9.54
N ARG A 21 3.46 14.08 -10.12
CA ARG A 21 2.25 13.42 -10.63
C ARG A 21 2.49 12.93 -12.05
N LYS A 22 2.23 11.65 -12.32
CA LYS A 22 2.25 11.05 -13.67
C LYS A 22 1.37 9.82 -13.72
N ALA A 23 0.95 9.41 -14.91
CA ALA A 23 0.32 8.10 -15.09
C ALA A 23 1.38 6.99 -14.87
N LEU A 24 1.10 6.05 -13.96
CA LEU A 24 2.03 4.94 -13.67
C LEU A 24 1.99 3.83 -14.73
N ASN A 25 1.01 3.85 -15.64
CA ASN A 25 0.90 2.96 -16.79
C ASN A 25 1.14 1.47 -16.45
N PHE A 26 0.45 0.98 -15.42
CA PHE A 26 0.51 -0.43 -15.05
C PHE A 26 0.13 -1.31 -16.24
N GLN A 27 0.97 -2.30 -16.56
CA GLN A 27 0.66 -3.29 -17.60
C GLN A 27 -0.33 -4.32 -17.03
N SER A 28 -1.45 -3.82 -16.55
CA SER A 28 -2.46 -4.61 -15.85
C SER A 28 -3.45 -5.25 -16.82
N LYS A 29 -3.89 -6.45 -16.47
CA LYS A 29 -5.03 -7.11 -17.08
C LYS A 29 -6.08 -7.29 -16.01
N ALA A 30 -7.34 -7.01 -16.31
CA ALA A 30 -8.44 -7.24 -15.39
C ALA A 30 -8.44 -8.70 -14.88
N ILE A 31 -8.64 -8.88 -13.60
CA ILE A 31 -8.71 -10.19 -12.93
C ILE A 31 -10.09 -10.35 -12.35
N GLU A 32 -10.81 -11.35 -12.83
CA GLU A 32 -12.13 -11.68 -12.30
C GLU A 32 -12.02 -12.06 -10.82
N PRO A 33 -12.71 -11.35 -9.90
CA PRO A 33 -12.71 -11.69 -8.49
C PRO A 33 -13.35 -13.06 -8.25
N THR A 34 -12.82 -13.82 -7.29
CA THR A 34 -13.41 -15.09 -6.90
C THR A 34 -14.83 -14.92 -6.35
N GLN A 35 -15.62 -16.00 -6.32
CA GLN A 35 -16.95 -15.98 -5.72
C GLN A 35 -16.93 -15.58 -4.25
N TRP A 36 -15.82 -15.91 -3.54
CA TRP A 36 -15.62 -15.49 -2.16
C TRP A 36 -15.53 -13.95 -2.07
N LEU A 37 -14.64 -13.30 -2.86
CA LEU A 37 -14.49 -11.85 -2.80
C LEU A 37 -15.78 -11.14 -3.23
N LYS A 38 -16.46 -11.64 -4.28
CA LYS A 38 -17.75 -11.08 -4.71
C LYS A 38 -18.78 -11.10 -3.58
N LYS A 39 -18.84 -12.21 -2.82
CA LYS A 39 -19.75 -12.33 -1.69
C LYS A 39 -19.37 -11.37 -0.56
N GLU A 40 -18.09 -11.31 -0.16
CA GLU A 40 -17.60 -10.41 0.89
C GLU A 40 -17.94 -8.93 0.57
N LEU A 41 -17.68 -8.51 -0.68
CA LEU A 41 -17.97 -7.14 -1.12
C LEU A 41 -19.48 -6.86 -1.24
N LEU A 42 -20.29 -7.87 -1.54
CA LEU A 42 -21.74 -7.73 -1.53
C LEU A 42 -22.27 -7.57 -0.10
N ASP A 43 -21.84 -8.44 0.81
CA ASP A 43 -22.21 -8.42 2.22
C ASP A 43 -21.77 -7.11 2.89
N SER A 44 -20.62 -6.57 2.50
CA SER A 44 -20.12 -5.29 3.02
C SER A 44 -21.05 -4.10 2.74
N LYS A 45 -21.86 -4.16 1.66
CA LYS A 45 -22.83 -3.08 1.34
C LYS A 45 -23.96 -2.97 2.37
N GLU A 46 -24.20 -4.03 3.13
CA GLU A 46 -25.21 -4.06 4.19
C GLU A 46 -24.66 -3.56 5.55
N MET A 47 -23.33 -3.33 5.63
CA MET A 47 -22.66 -2.93 6.85
C MET A 47 -22.58 -1.41 7.01
N PRO A 48 -22.63 -0.87 8.24
CA PRO A 48 -22.49 0.56 8.49
C PRO A 48 -21.03 1.01 8.38
N ILE A 49 -20.52 1.19 7.16
CA ILE A 49 -19.12 1.57 6.90
C ILE A 49 -18.93 3.09 7.07
N LYS A 50 -18.77 3.53 8.32
CA LYS A 50 -18.62 4.96 8.68
C LYS A 50 -17.21 5.36 9.10
N SER A 51 -16.40 4.43 9.58
CA SER A 51 -15.04 4.68 10.09
C SER A 51 -13.97 4.14 9.12
N GLU A 52 -12.72 4.61 9.28
CA GLU A 52 -11.55 4.06 8.58
C GLU A 52 -11.39 2.57 8.91
N LYS A 53 -11.55 2.21 10.19
CA LYS A 53 -11.49 0.83 10.63
C LYS A 53 -12.50 -0.06 9.92
N ALA A 54 -13.77 0.38 9.82
CA ALA A 54 -14.79 -0.40 9.11
C ALA A 54 -14.46 -0.56 7.60
N ARG A 55 -13.91 0.48 6.95
CA ARG A 55 -13.46 0.39 5.56
C ARG A 55 -12.32 -0.61 5.40
N SER A 56 -11.35 -0.55 6.31
CA SER A 56 -10.23 -1.50 6.36
C SER A 56 -10.73 -2.93 6.50
N GLU A 57 -11.60 -3.20 7.45
CA GLU A 57 -12.08 -4.55 7.76
C GLU A 57 -12.98 -5.13 6.66
N TRP A 58 -13.92 -4.35 6.13
CA TRP A 58 -14.96 -4.86 5.24
C TRP A 58 -14.66 -4.71 3.75
N ILE A 59 -13.68 -3.88 3.38
CA ILE A 59 -13.33 -3.65 1.97
C ILE A 59 -11.86 -3.96 1.71
N VAL A 60 -10.94 -3.30 2.43
CA VAL A 60 -9.51 -3.40 2.13
C VAL A 60 -8.97 -4.80 2.43
N VAL A 61 -9.27 -5.34 3.63
CA VAL A 61 -8.82 -6.68 4.03
C VAL A 61 -9.29 -7.78 3.08
N PRO A 62 -10.56 -7.85 2.66
CA PRO A 62 -11.00 -8.82 1.65
C PRO A 62 -10.19 -8.77 0.35
N ILE A 63 -9.93 -7.57 -0.19
CA ILE A 63 -9.15 -7.37 -1.41
C ILE A 63 -7.70 -7.87 -1.22
N LEU A 64 -7.04 -7.49 -0.12
CA LEU A 64 -5.68 -7.92 0.16
C LEU A 64 -5.58 -9.44 0.40
N LYS A 65 -6.57 -10.05 1.05
CA LYS A 65 -6.66 -11.51 1.22
C LYS A 65 -6.84 -12.23 -0.11
N GLU A 66 -7.69 -11.71 -0.98
CA GLU A 66 -7.86 -12.25 -2.34
C GLU A 66 -6.53 -12.27 -3.07
N LEU A 67 -5.85 -11.13 -3.15
CA LEU A 67 -4.53 -11.02 -3.79
C LEU A 67 -3.51 -11.99 -3.20
N ARG A 68 -3.47 -12.12 -1.87
CA ARG A 68 -2.57 -13.07 -1.20
C ARG A 68 -2.86 -14.51 -1.57
N ASN A 69 -4.12 -14.88 -1.67
CA ASN A 69 -4.54 -16.22 -2.04
C ASN A 69 -4.26 -16.53 -3.52
N LEU A 70 -4.57 -15.62 -4.43
CA LEU A 70 -4.25 -15.73 -5.86
C LEU A 70 -2.74 -15.89 -6.12
N ASN A 71 -1.91 -15.35 -5.23
CA ASN A 71 -0.46 -15.39 -5.36
C ASN A 71 0.23 -16.49 -4.54
N VAL A 72 -0.50 -17.56 -4.19
CA VAL A 72 0.04 -18.72 -3.45
C VAL A 72 0.78 -18.29 -2.18
N LYS A 73 0.23 -17.28 -1.51
CA LYS A 73 0.79 -16.71 -0.28
C LYS A 73 2.24 -16.19 -0.45
N PHE A 74 2.54 -15.57 -1.58
CA PHE A 74 3.84 -14.97 -1.87
C PHE A 74 4.27 -13.93 -0.83
N PHE A 75 3.31 -13.27 -0.17
CA PHE A 75 3.55 -12.24 0.82
C PHE A 75 2.70 -12.41 2.07
N THR A 76 3.10 -11.75 3.14
CA THR A 76 2.32 -11.56 4.35
C THR A 76 1.77 -10.13 4.42
N ILE A 77 0.66 -9.97 5.14
CA ILE A 77 0.00 -8.70 5.40
C ILE A 77 0.11 -8.45 6.91
N TYR A 78 0.82 -7.42 7.30
CA TYR A 78 0.82 -6.88 8.67
C TYR A 78 -0.21 -5.77 8.73
N SER A 79 -1.04 -5.75 9.76
CA SER A 79 -2.15 -4.79 9.92
C SER A 79 -2.05 -4.07 11.25
N GLY A 80 -1.99 -2.73 11.20
CA GLY A 80 -1.88 -1.90 12.40
C GLY A 80 -0.50 -1.97 13.08
N ASP A 81 0.54 -2.36 12.35
CA ASP A 81 1.88 -2.51 12.88
C ASP A 81 2.68 -1.21 12.82
N ASN A 82 3.51 -0.97 13.85
CA ASN A 82 4.39 0.17 13.90
C ASN A 82 5.64 -0.04 13.04
N LEU A 83 5.81 0.78 12.02
CA LEU A 83 7.01 0.81 11.19
C LEU A 83 7.98 1.89 11.68
N VAL A 84 9.23 1.53 11.98
CA VAL A 84 10.28 2.45 12.41
C VAL A 84 11.38 2.53 11.37
N GLY A 85 11.22 3.42 10.39
CA GLY A 85 12.22 3.70 9.36
C GLY A 85 13.39 4.54 9.86
N ASP A 86 13.11 5.70 10.47
CA ASP A 86 14.11 6.60 11.04
C ASP A 86 13.48 7.37 12.22
N LYS A 87 13.73 6.87 13.42
CA LYS A 87 13.14 7.42 14.65
C LYS A 87 13.60 8.85 14.92
N GLU A 88 14.88 9.15 14.68
CA GLU A 88 15.46 10.46 14.97
C GLU A 88 14.86 11.53 14.07
N LYS A 89 14.59 11.19 12.82
CA LYS A 89 13.95 12.08 11.84
C LYS A 89 12.43 11.98 11.81
N GLY A 90 11.82 11.19 12.71
CA GLY A 90 10.38 11.09 12.87
C GLY A 90 9.68 10.12 11.91
N LEU A 91 10.41 9.36 11.08
CA LEU A 91 9.82 8.32 10.23
C LEU A 91 9.46 7.08 11.05
N GLN A 92 8.39 7.18 11.79
CA GLN A 92 7.85 6.12 12.63
C GLN A 92 6.35 6.30 12.83
N GLY A 93 5.64 5.20 13.04
CA GLY A 93 4.21 5.20 13.33
C GLY A 93 3.54 3.95 12.82
N GLU A 94 2.26 3.86 13.13
CA GLU A 94 1.40 2.78 12.66
C GLU A 94 1.14 2.91 11.15
N CYS A 95 1.15 1.77 10.47
CA CYS A 95 0.71 1.63 9.08
C CYS A 95 -0.53 0.73 9.05
N ASP A 96 -1.56 1.12 8.33
CA ASP A 96 -2.77 0.30 8.24
C ASP A 96 -2.46 -1.09 7.70
N PHE A 97 -1.70 -1.16 6.60
CA PHE A 97 -1.24 -2.45 6.06
C PHE A 97 0.16 -2.35 5.46
N ILE A 98 1.00 -3.32 5.83
CA ILE A 98 2.34 -3.51 5.28
C ILE A 98 2.39 -4.87 4.59
N LEU A 99 2.79 -4.91 3.31
CA LEU A 99 2.99 -6.14 2.56
C LEU A 99 4.48 -6.45 2.47
N SER A 100 4.86 -7.63 2.93
CA SER A 100 6.25 -8.12 2.93
C SER A 100 6.34 -9.52 2.34
N LYS A 101 7.46 -9.81 1.67
CA LYS A 101 7.68 -11.11 1.00
C LYS A 101 7.69 -12.30 1.96
N ASP A 102 8.22 -12.14 3.17
CA ASP A 102 8.28 -13.25 4.12
C ASP A 102 6.89 -13.56 4.71
N THR A 103 6.57 -14.85 4.78
CA THR A 103 5.25 -15.33 5.22
C THR A 103 5.26 -16.01 6.58
N LYS A 104 6.38 -15.99 7.31
CA LYS A 104 6.56 -16.81 8.53
C LYS A 104 6.96 -16.05 9.79
N SER A 105 7.12 -14.72 9.72
CA SER A 105 7.53 -13.91 10.87
C SER A 105 6.33 -13.27 11.56
N TYR A 106 6.37 -13.21 12.90
CA TYR A 106 5.45 -12.38 13.69
C TYR A 106 5.83 -10.89 13.62
N ASP A 107 7.14 -10.61 13.55
CA ASP A 107 7.63 -9.23 13.38
C ASP A 107 7.63 -8.85 11.90
N ILE A 108 7.56 -7.55 11.62
CA ILE A 108 7.67 -7.03 10.26
C ILE A 108 8.96 -7.55 9.62
N SER A 109 8.79 -8.38 8.61
CA SER A 109 9.88 -8.98 7.85
C SER A 109 10.25 -8.12 6.63
N VAL A 110 11.36 -8.45 5.99
CA VAL A 110 11.85 -7.78 4.78
C VAL A 110 11.94 -8.77 3.62
N PRO A 111 11.82 -8.30 2.39
CA PRO A 111 11.57 -6.92 1.99
C PRO A 111 10.14 -6.48 2.18
N ILE A 112 9.93 -5.30 2.76
CA ILE A 112 8.67 -4.57 2.64
C ILE A 112 8.62 -4.04 1.22
N PHE A 113 7.54 -4.28 0.51
CA PHE A 113 7.43 -3.87 -0.88
C PHE A 113 6.18 -3.02 -1.19
N HIS A 114 5.16 -3.06 -0.35
CA HIS A 114 3.94 -2.30 -0.54
C HIS A 114 3.34 -1.84 0.78
N ILE A 115 2.82 -0.62 0.79
CA ILE A 115 2.07 -0.02 1.90
C ILE A 115 0.67 0.33 1.41
N VAL A 116 -0.33 0.02 2.21
CA VAL A 116 -1.71 0.46 1.97
C VAL A 116 -2.17 1.33 3.13
N GLU A 117 -2.62 2.53 2.83
CA GLU A 117 -3.14 3.49 3.80
C GLU A 117 -4.63 3.73 3.54
N ALA A 118 -5.46 3.43 4.52
CA ALA A 118 -6.89 3.63 4.45
C ALA A 118 -7.28 4.97 5.07
N LYS A 119 -8.18 5.70 4.42
CA LYS A 119 -8.70 6.97 4.90
C LYS A 119 -10.23 7.00 4.85
N ARG A 120 -10.81 7.81 5.70
CA ARG A 120 -12.28 7.96 5.72
C ARG A 120 -12.77 8.65 4.44
N ASN A 121 -12.22 9.81 4.09
CA ASN A 121 -12.69 10.64 2.98
C ASN A 121 -11.58 11.40 2.24
N ASP A 122 -10.36 11.51 2.78
CA ASP A 122 -9.29 12.37 2.27
C ASP A 122 -8.15 11.55 1.68
N LEU A 123 -8.19 11.34 0.36
CA LEU A 123 -7.10 10.68 -0.36
C LEU A 123 -5.80 11.51 -0.35
N GLU A 124 -5.88 12.85 -0.31
CA GLU A 124 -4.68 13.68 -0.33
C GLU A 124 -3.91 13.58 0.98
N GLU A 125 -4.62 13.51 2.11
CA GLU A 125 -4.01 13.18 3.40
C GLU A 125 -3.36 11.80 3.35
N GLY A 126 -4.06 10.80 2.81
CA GLY A 126 -3.55 9.46 2.64
C GLY A 126 -2.31 9.40 1.74
N ILE A 127 -2.23 10.19 0.67
CA ILE A 127 -1.05 10.29 -0.19
C ILE A 127 0.15 10.80 0.61
N ARG A 128 0.01 11.85 1.42
CA ARG A 128 1.10 12.39 2.24
C ARG A 128 1.61 11.35 3.23
N GLN A 129 0.71 10.73 3.97
CA GLN A 129 1.05 9.73 4.97
C GLN A 129 1.67 8.47 4.34
N CYS A 130 1.07 7.90 3.30
CA CYS A 130 1.61 6.75 2.57
C CYS A 130 2.99 7.06 1.96
N SER A 131 3.20 8.27 1.44
CA SER A 131 4.51 8.70 0.93
C SER A 131 5.58 8.68 2.02
N ALA A 132 5.27 9.19 3.21
CA ALA A 132 6.18 9.15 4.36
C ALA A 132 6.45 7.70 4.83
N GLN A 133 5.43 6.86 4.83
CA GLN A 133 5.55 5.42 5.14
C GLN A 133 6.43 4.69 4.12
N LEU A 134 6.35 5.02 2.82
CA LEU A 134 7.22 4.46 1.79
C LEU A 134 8.69 4.85 2.00
N VAL A 135 8.96 6.12 2.35
CA VAL A 135 10.32 6.55 2.72
C VAL A 135 10.81 5.79 3.96
N GLY A 136 9.93 5.59 4.95
CA GLY A 136 10.22 4.79 6.13
C GLY A 136 10.49 3.32 5.80
N ALA A 137 9.69 2.71 4.93
CA ALA A 137 9.84 1.32 4.49
C ALA A 137 11.17 1.11 3.74
N LYS A 138 11.56 2.05 2.87
CA LYS A 138 12.87 2.01 2.19
C LYS A 138 14.00 1.99 3.21
N LYS A 139 13.98 2.91 4.18
CA LYS A 139 15.00 2.95 5.24
C LYS A 139 14.99 1.71 6.12
N TYR A 140 13.81 1.16 6.43
CA TYR A 140 13.70 -0.09 7.18
C TYR A 140 14.34 -1.26 6.43
N ASN A 141 14.04 -1.40 5.14
CA ASN A 141 14.67 -2.40 4.27
C ASN A 141 16.19 -2.23 4.23
N GLU A 142 16.68 -1.01 4.01
CA GLU A 142 18.12 -0.69 3.95
C GLU A 142 18.85 -1.04 5.24
N LYS A 143 18.27 -0.75 6.41
CA LYS A 143 18.81 -1.16 7.73
C LYS A 143 18.95 -2.67 7.89
N LYS A 144 18.12 -3.43 7.18
CA LYS A 144 18.16 -4.91 7.15
C LYS A 144 19.00 -5.45 5.99
N GLY A 145 19.75 -4.58 5.28
CA GLY A 145 20.63 -4.95 4.17
C GLY A 145 19.90 -5.22 2.84
N ILE A 146 18.62 -4.88 2.75
CA ILE A 146 17.83 -5.07 1.54
C ILE A 146 17.74 -3.76 0.74
N LYS A 147 18.18 -3.79 -0.51
CA LYS A 147 17.99 -2.68 -1.45
C LYS A 147 16.85 -3.02 -2.39
N MET A 148 15.94 -2.07 -2.53
CA MET A 148 14.79 -2.16 -3.43
C MET A 148 14.88 -1.05 -4.46
N ASP A 149 14.77 -1.39 -5.75
CA ASP A 149 14.75 -0.39 -6.82
C ASP A 149 13.47 0.44 -6.79
N LYS A 150 12.37 -0.21 -6.43
CA LYS A 150 11.06 0.41 -6.30
C LYS A 150 10.31 -0.11 -5.08
N LEU A 151 9.53 0.77 -4.48
CA LEU A 151 8.47 0.42 -3.54
C LEU A 151 7.17 1.00 -4.07
N PHE A 152 6.08 0.30 -3.84
CA PHE A 152 4.76 0.82 -4.18
C PHE A 152 3.95 1.05 -2.92
N GLY A 153 3.00 1.96 -3.02
CA GLY A 153 1.98 2.18 -2.02
C GLY A 153 0.67 2.54 -2.67
N CYS A 154 -0.37 2.51 -1.90
CA CYS A 154 -1.63 3.11 -2.31
C CYS A 154 -2.36 3.70 -1.11
N THR A 155 -3.18 4.70 -1.39
CA THR A 155 -4.15 5.23 -0.45
C THR A 155 -5.55 4.91 -0.94
N THR A 156 -6.47 4.68 -0.01
CA THR A 156 -7.84 4.32 -0.36
C THR A 156 -8.87 4.84 0.63
N THR A 157 -10.04 5.16 0.11
CA THR A 157 -11.27 5.35 0.90
C THR A 157 -12.15 4.10 0.93
N GLY A 158 -11.64 2.97 0.46
CA GLY A 158 -12.42 1.77 0.20
C GLY A 158 -13.03 1.79 -1.20
N ASP A 159 -13.72 2.86 -1.56
CA ASP A 159 -14.36 3.01 -2.87
C ASP A 159 -13.41 3.47 -3.96
N VAL A 160 -12.44 4.31 -3.61
CA VAL A 160 -11.46 4.90 -4.52
C VAL A 160 -10.05 4.56 -4.05
N TRP A 161 -9.17 4.20 -4.99
CA TRP A 161 -7.79 3.81 -4.77
C TRP A 161 -6.86 4.63 -5.65
N GLN A 162 -5.74 5.07 -5.10
CA GLN A 162 -4.71 5.81 -5.84
C GLN A 162 -3.33 5.31 -5.46
N PHE A 163 -2.50 4.99 -6.48
CA PHE A 163 -1.20 4.37 -6.28
C PHE A 163 -0.06 5.38 -6.26
N ILE A 164 1.02 4.98 -5.60
CA ILE A 164 2.27 5.73 -5.49
C ILE A 164 3.41 4.75 -5.80
N GLU A 165 4.33 5.14 -6.68
CA GLU A 165 5.61 4.46 -6.89
C GLU A 165 6.71 5.29 -6.22
N PHE A 166 7.58 4.67 -5.46
CA PHE A 166 8.79 5.28 -4.92
C PHE A 166 10.02 4.56 -5.45
N SER A 167 10.80 5.24 -6.27
CA SER A 167 12.08 4.78 -6.81
C SER A 167 13.18 5.78 -6.43
N ASP A 168 13.59 6.64 -7.33
CA ASP A 168 14.44 7.80 -7.10
C ASP A 168 13.69 8.98 -6.45
N GLN A 169 12.40 9.13 -6.82
CA GLN A 169 11.44 10.07 -6.25
C GLN A 169 10.07 9.43 -6.11
N LEU A 170 9.13 10.13 -5.53
CA LEU A 170 7.75 9.70 -5.42
C LEU A 170 6.97 10.04 -6.69
N TYR A 171 6.35 9.05 -7.29
CA TYR A 171 5.45 9.22 -8.43
C TYR A 171 4.03 8.91 -7.99
N ILE A 172 3.19 9.92 -7.96
CA ILE A 172 1.78 9.81 -7.59
C ILE A 172 0.98 9.58 -8.87
N ASP A 173 0.24 8.48 -8.94
CA ASP A 173 -0.55 8.16 -10.13
C ASP A 173 -1.62 9.24 -10.38
N ASN A 174 -1.71 9.69 -11.63
CA ASN A 174 -2.80 10.55 -12.07
C ASN A 174 -4.14 9.82 -12.13
N ASN A 175 -4.10 8.51 -12.31
CA ASN A 175 -5.28 7.67 -12.39
C ASN A 175 -5.80 7.32 -10.99
N LYS A 176 -7.10 7.16 -10.89
CA LYS A 176 -7.79 6.58 -9.75
C LYS A 176 -8.47 5.29 -10.17
N TYR A 177 -8.54 4.35 -9.25
CA TYR A 177 -9.15 3.05 -9.46
C TYR A 177 -10.34 2.91 -8.51
N TYR A 178 -11.38 2.23 -8.96
CA TYR A 178 -12.66 2.23 -8.25
C TYR A 178 -13.05 0.82 -7.82
N LEU A 179 -13.65 0.70 -6.66
CA LEU A 179 -14.19 -0.57 -6.17
C LEU A 179 -15.27 -1.14 -7.11
N SER A 180 -16.00 -0.29 -7.81
CA SER A 180 -16.98 -0.70 -8.84
C SER A 180 -16.34 -1.43 -10.03
N GLU A 181 -15.03 -1.28 -10.21
CA GLU A 181 -14.20 -1.94 -11.22
C GLU A 181 -13.12 -2.77 -10.52
N VAL A 182 -13.52 -3.62 -9.58
CA VAL A 182 -12.61 -4.39 -8.72
C VAL A 182 -11.70 -5.32 -9.52
N ASP A 183 -12.14 -5.81 -10.65
CA ASP A 183 -11.35 -6.60 -11.60
C ASP A 183 -10.13 -5.83 -12.14
N ASN A 184 -10.31 -4.56 -12.50
CA ASN A 184 -9.22 -3.67 -12.90
C ASN A 184 -8.30 -3.35 -11.72
N LEU A 185 -8.84 -3.09 -10.54
CA LEU A 185 -8.08 -2.85 -9.32
C LEU A 185 -7.20 -4.05 -8.96
N LEU A 186 -7.76 -5.27 -8.99
CA LEU A 186 -7.00 -6.51 -8.78
C LEU A 186 -5.88 -6.67 -9.82
N GLY A 187 -6.15 -6.32 -11.07
CA GLY A 187 -5.17 -6.33 -12.15
C GLY A 187 -3.98 -5.41 -11.88
N VAL A 188 -4.22 -4.21 -11.37
CA VAL A 188 -3.14 -3.26 -11.00
C VAL A 188 -2.28 -3.82 -9.88
N PHE A 189 -2.88 -4.29 -8.79
CA PHE A 189 -2.15 -4.94 -7.71
C PHE A 189 -1.35 -6.15 -8.20
N GLN A 190 -1.94 -6.97 -9.08
CA GLN A 190 -1.25 -8.13 -9.63
C GLN A 190 -0.02 -7.74 -10.44
N SER A 191 -0.09 -6.67 -11.24
CA SER A 191 1.06 -6.20 -11.99
C SER A 191 2.22 -5.77 -11.09
N ILE A 192 1.91 -5.16 -9.93
CA ILE A 192 2.89 -4.81 -8.89
C ILE A 192 3.47 -6.09 -8.27
N ILE A 193 2.63 -7.05 -7.93
CA ILE A 193 3.08 -8.32 -7.33
C ILE A 193 3.96 -9.10 -8.31
N ASP A 194 3.61 -9.13 -9.60
CA ASP A 194 4.39 -9.82 -10.62
C ASP A 194 5.76 -9.17 -10.85
N TYR A 195 5.85 -7.83 -10.77
CA TYR A 195 7.12 -7.13 -10.73
C TYR A 195 7.99 -7.66 -9.58
N TYR A 196 7.46 -7.78 -8.37
CA TYR A 196 8.23 -8.28 -7.23
C TYR A 196 8.55 -9.76 -7.31
N LYS A 197 7.68 -10.59 -7.87
CA LYS A 197 7.99 -12.00 -8.15
C LYS A 197 9.18 -12.15 -9.11
N SER A 198 9.34 -11.22 -10.04
CA SER A 198 10.45 -11.22 -10.98
C SER A 198 11.76 -10.68 -10.39
N THR A 199 11.69 -9.75 -9.45
CA THR A 199 12.85 -9.03 -8.89
C THR A 199 13.31 -9.55 -7.53
N LEU A 200 12.41 -10.08 -6.71
CA LEU A 200 12.72 -10.64 -5.39
C LEU A 200 12.87 -12.17 -5.49
N LYS A 201 14.02 -12.61 -5.95
CA LYS A 201 14.37 -14.04 -5.99
C LYS A 201 14.75 -14.58 -4.62
#